data_1756f2ec01516fc1e9c934a2c88d4abb
#
_entry.id   1756f2ec01516fc1e9c934a2c88d4abb
#
_cell.length_a   1.000
_cell.length_b   1.000
_cell.length_c   1.000
_cell.angle_alpha   90.00
_cell.angle_beta   90.00
_cell.angle_gamma   90.00
#
_symmetry.space_group_name_H-M   'P 1'
#
loop_
_entity.id
_entity.type
_entity.pdbx_description
1 polymer ?
#
loop_
_entity_poly.entity_id
_entity_poly.type
_entity_poly.pdbx_seq_one_letter_code
_entity_poly.pdbx_strand_id
1 'polypeptide(L)'
;MRTTTRRTRFMATAALLASLTLVTTACGGDDSDSDSSSSDSTSSASASPSESATADDAASELVGPGCAAYAEQVPDGPGSVEGMSQDPVATAASNNPLLKTLTAAVSGQLNPEVNLVDTLNGGEFTVFAPVDDAFAKLPKDTVASLGTPAGAKTLESVLTYHVVPGQLSPDEVVGTHKTVNGAEVEVAGSPDALTAGAEGAAVVCGGVKTANATVYLIDTVLMPPA
;
A
#
# COMPACT_ATOMS: atom_id res chain seq x y z
N MET A 1 3.90 28.89 -46.41
CA MET A 1 2.76 28.29 -47.11
C MET A 1 1.94 27.49 -46.11
N ARG A 2 0.78 28.07 -45.80
CA ARG A 2 -0.58 27.51 -45.68
C ARG A 2 -0.73 26.30 -44.71
N THR A 3 -1.11 26.59 -43.48
CA THR A 3 -2.46 26.46 -42.85
C THR A 3 -3.26 25.19 -43.27
N THR A 4 -3.56 24.34 -42.30
CA THR A 4 -4.91 23.77 -42.22
C THR A 4 -5.28 23.43 -40.77
N THR A 5 -6.11 24.27 -40.20
CA THR A 5 -6.92 24.11 -39.01
C THR A 5 -8.02 23.07 -39.31
N ARG A 6 -8.18 22.04 -38.48
CA ARG A 6 -9.44 21.29 -38.46
C ARG A 6 -9.94 21.19 -36.99
N ARG A 7 -10.86 22.14 -36.73
CA ARG A 7 -11.81 22.06 -35.61
C ARG A 7 -12.88 21.02 -35.97
N THR A 8 -13.10 20.05 -35.13
CA THR A 8 -14.35 19.30 -35.17
C THR A 8 -15.00 19.42 -33.80
N ARG A 9 -16.08 20.18 -33.75
CA ARG A 9 -17.08 20.24 -32.71
C ARG A 9 -18.00 19.04 -32.94
N PHE A 10 -18.31 18.25 -31.89
CA PHE A 10 -19.56 17.52 -31.85
C PHE A 10 -20.24 17.74 -30.50
N MET A 11 -21.49 18.05 -30.69
CA MET A 11 -22.51 18.48 -29.76
C MET A 11 -23.02 17.37 -28.84
N ALA A 12 -23.51 17.86 -27.77
CA ALA A 12 -24.45 17.36 -26.80
C ALA A 12 -25.52 16.35 -27.26
N THR A 13 -25.86 15.42 -26.41
CA THR A 13 -27.28 15.06 -26.18
C THR A 13 -27.47 14.62 -24.73
N ALA A 14 -28.38 15.31 -24.07
CA ALA A 14 -28.97 15.01 -22.79
C ALA A 14 -30.07 13.94 -22.98
N ALA A 15 -30.25 13.06 -22.03
CA ALA A 15 -31.50 12.39 -21.79
C ALA A 15 -31.64 12.01 -20.30
N LEU A 16 -32.56 12.69 -19.68
CA LEU A 16 -33.21 12.36 -18.40
C LEU A 16 -33.97 11.04 -18.51
N LEU A 17 -34.03 10.25 -17.46
CA LEU A 17 -35.26 9.63 -17.01
C LEU A 17 -35.14 9.22 -15.54
N ALA A 18 -36.04 9.80 -14.76
CA ALA A 18 -36.35 9.50 -13.36
C ALA A 18 -37.17 8.21 -13.27
N SER A 19 -37.00 7.41 -12.24
CA SER A 19 -38.03 6.50 -11.75
C SER A 19 -37.87 6.27 -10.25
N LEU A 20 -38.77 6.87 -9.56
CA LEU A 20 -39.11 6.79 -8.14
C LEU A 20 -40.03 5.59 -7.95
N THR A 21 -39.72 4.64 -7.06
CA THR A 21 -40.75 3.74 -6.49
C THR A 21 -40.49 3.55 -5.00
N LEU A 22 -41.38 4.24 -4.24
CA LEU A 22 -41.68 3.94 -2.84
C LEU A 22 -42.55 2.66 -2.80
N VAL A 23 -42.21 1.75 -1.91
CA VAL A 23 -43.20 0.77 -1.39
C VAL A 23 -43.09 0.74 0.12
N THR A 24 -44.07 1.35 0.76
CA THR A 24 -44.43 1.19 2.16
C THR A 24 -45.43 0.04 2.25
N THR A 25 -45.24 -0.90 3.16
CA THR A 25 -46.35 -1.69 3.71
C THR A 25 -46.13 -1.88 5.20
N ALA A 26 -47.05 -1.24 5.93
CA ALA A 26 -47.33 -1.45 7.33
C ALA A 26 -48.52 -2.46 7.44
N CYS A 27 -48.64 -3.03 8.59
CA CYS A 27 -49.77 -3.62 9.31
C CYS A 27 -49.36 -4.97 9.90
N GLY A 28 -49.46 -5.25 11.18
CA GLY A 28 -50.41 -4.83 12.18
C GLY A 28 -51.11 -6.01 12.79
N GLY A 29 -51.03 -6.17 14.15
CA GLY A 29 -52.01 -6.79 15.04
C GLY A 29 -52.08 -8.33 14.98
N ASP A 30 -52.20 -9.07 16.02
CA ASP A 30 -53.03 -8.98 17.17
C ASP A 30 -52.71 -10.16 18.11
N ASP A 31 -52.98 -9.98 19.36
CA ASP A 31 -52.94 -10.82 20.53
C ASP A 31 -53.24 -12.33 20.40
N SER A 32 -52.55 -13.16 21.18
CA SER A 32 -53.17 -14.03 22.19
C SER A 32 -52.12 -14.82 22.97
N ASP A 33 -52.30 -14.76 24.29
CA ASP A 33 -51.69 -15.51 25.38
C ASP A 33 -51.58 -17.03 25.18
N SER A 34 -50.50 -17.63 25.66
CA SER A 34 -50.49 -18.69 26.66
C SER A 34 -49.11 -19.33 26.83
N ASP A 35 -48.57 -19.06 27.98
CA ASP A 35 -47.95 -19.94 28.99
C ASP A 35 -47.03 -21.13 28.59
N SER A 36 -45.91 -21.11 29.30
CA SER A 36 -45.14 -22.23 29.84
C SER A 36 -43.87 -22.69 29.13
N SER A 37 -42.81 -22.52 29.93
CA SER A 37 -41.68 -23.40 30.19
C SER A 37 -40.41 -23.28 29.32
N SER A 38 -39.46 -22.64 29.96
CA SER A 38 -38.06 -23.08 30.16
C SER A 38 -37.36 -23.81 29.02
N SER A 39 -36.44 -23.12 28.36
CA SER A 39 -35.11 -23.65 28.19
C SER A 39 -34.16 -22.53 27.73
N ASP A 40 -33.24 -22.29 28.58
CA ASP A 40 -31.95 -21.61 28.40
C ASP A 40 -31.39 -21.86 26.99
N SER A 41 -31.19 -20.81 26.22
CA SER A 41 -30.25 -20.77 25.12
C SER A 41 -29.76 -19.34 24.95
N THR A 42 -28.73 -19.06 25.65
CA THR A 42 -27.86 -17.92 25.52
C THR A 42 -27.44 -17.77 24.06
N SER A 43 -28.10 -16.91 23.30
CA SER A 43 -27.56 -16.38 22.06
C SER A 43 -26.56 -15.29 22.42
N SER A 44 -25.33 -15.72 22.58
CA SER A 44 -24.18 -14.85 22.61
C SER A 44 -24.12 -14.09 21.28
N ALA A 45 -24.48 -12.84 21.32
CA ALA A 45 -24.09 -11.88 20.32
C ALA A 45 -22.56 -11.82 20.38
N SER A 46 -21.92 -12.48 19.41
CA SER A 46 -20.48 -12.34 19.16
C SER A 46 -20.25 -10.91 18.70
N ALA A 47 -19.97 -10.03 19.64
CA ALA A 47 -19.27 -8.81 19.37
C ALA A 47 -17.87 -9.25 18.95
N SER A 48 -17.53 -9.04 17.68
CA SER A 48 -16.18 -9.12 17.18
C SER A 48 -15.35 -8.15 18.02
N PRO A 49 -14.34 -8.62 18.78
CA PRO A 49 -13.40 -7.70 19.39
C PRO A 49 -12.63 -7.07 18.24
N SER A 50 -12.69 -5.75 18.13
CA SER A 50 -11.67 -4.95 17.48
C SER A 50 -10.42 -5.17 18.32
N GLU A 51 -9.61 -6.16 17.96
CA GLU A 51 -8.29 -6.34 18.54
C GLU A 51 -7.47 -5.11 18.15
N SER A 52 -7.32 -4.22 19.11
CA SER A 52 -6.18 -3.29 19.09
C SER A 52 -4.94 -4.18 19.06
N ALA A 53 -4.28 -4.28 17.91
CA ALA A 53 -2.99 -4.91 17.79
C ALA A 53 -2.07 -4.25 18.82
N THR A 54 -1.63 -5.04 19.80
CA THR A 54 -0.68 -4.57 20.78
C THR A 54 0.70 -4.51 20.14
N ALA A 55 1.58 -3.65 20.64
CA ALA A 55 2.94 -3.44 20.13
C ALA A 55 3.75 -4.75 19.96
N ASP A 56 3.45 -5.76 20.76
CA ASP A 56 4.07 -7.08 20.68
C ASP A 56 3.69 -7.87 19.41
N ASP A 57 2.48 -7.67 18.85
CA ASP A 57 2.05 -8.33 17.61
C ASP A 57 2.76 -7.73 16.38
N ALA A 58 2.98 -6.42 16.35
CA ALA A 58 3.68 -5.76 15.25
C ALA A 58 5.16 -6.19 15.13
N ALA A 59 5.80 -6.47 16.27
CA ALA A 59 7.19 -6.93 16.30
C ALA A 59 7.34 -8.42 15.97
N SER A 60 6.32 -9.23 16.20
CA SER A 60 6.37 -10.69 15.99
C SER A 60 6.32 -11.11 14.52
N GLU A 61 5.85 -10.25 13.63
CA GLU A 61 5.77 -10.50 12.19
C GLU A 61 6.98 -9.97 11.41
N LEU A 62 7.96 -9.37 12.08
CA LEU A 62 9.14 -8.84 11.43
C LEU A 62 10.06 -9.96 10.93
N VAL A 63 10.48 -9.82 9.66
CA VAL A 63 11.35 -10.77 8.97
C VAL A 63 12.53 -10.06 8.32
N GLY A 64 13.67 -10.72 8.26
CA GLY A 64 14.89 -10.20 7.66
C GLY A 64 15.97 -9.84 8.67
N PRO A 65 17.24 -9.91 8.24
CA PRO A 65 18.40 -9.80 9.14
C PRO A 65 18.64 -8.38 9.70
N GLY A 66 18.06 -7.37 9.06
CA GLY A 66 18.27 -5.96 9.43
C GLY A 66 17.21 -5.39 10.36
N CYS A 67 16.16 -6.14 10.74
CA CYS A 67 15.09 -5.62 11.60
C CYS A 67 15.61 -5.16 12.96
N ALA A 68 16.53 -5.92 13.58
CA ALA A 68 17.14 -5.52 14.84
C ALA A 68 17.91 -4.20 14.71
N ALA A 69 18.72 -4.06 13.65
CA ALA A 69 19.45 -2.84 13.38
C ALA A 69 18.50 -1.66 13.05
N TYR A 70 17.39 -1.92 12.40
CA TYR A 70 16.35 -0.91 12.15
C TYR A 70 15.72 -0.42 13.46
N ALA A 71 15.33 -1.35 14.34
CA ALA A 71 14.76 -1.02 15.65
C ALA A 71 15.75 -0.25 16.54
N GLU A 72 17.05 -0.54 16.47
CA GLU A 72 18.10 0.21 17.17
C GLU A 72 18.29 1.64 16.61
N GLN A 73 18.18 1.81 15.29
CA GLN A 73 18.32 3.11 14.64
C GLN A 73 17.09 4.01 14.84
N VAL A 74 15.91 3.41 14.93
CA VAL A 74 14.63 4.10 15.07
C VAL A 74 13.82 3.46 16.19
N PRO A 75 14.28 3.56 17.46
CA PRO A 75 13.65 2.85 18.58
C PRO A 75 12.26 3.40 18.91
N ASP A 76 12.06 4.71 18.69
CA ASP A 76 10.84 5.41 19.08
C ASP A 76 10.42 6.42 18.01
N GLY A 77 9.17 6.90 18.11
CA GLY A 77 8.62 7.92 17.25
C GLY A 77 7.88 7.37 16.03
N PRO A 78 7.32 8.26 15.20
CA PRO A 78 6.43 7.88 14.09
C PRO A 78 7.11 7.08 12.97
N GLY A 79 8.43 7.05 12.93
CA GLY A 79 9.21 6.23 11.99
C GLY A 79 9.63 4.87 12.53
N SER A 80 9.38 4.57 13.82
CA SER A 80 9.65 3.25 14.39
C SER A 80 8.65 2.21 13.89
N VAL A 81 8.93 0.93 14.11
CA VAL A 81 8.01 -0.17 13.73
C VAL A 81 6.61 0.07 14.30
N GLU A 82 6.54 0.42 15.58
CA GLU A 82 5.27 0.70 16.26
C GLU A 82 4.62 2.00 15.76
N GLY A 83 5.40 3.08 15.59
CA GLY A 83 4.90 4.35 15.10
C GLY A 83 4.34 4.28 13.70
N MET A 84 4.98 3.51 12.81
CA MET A 84 4.51 3.32 11.44
C MET A 84 3.14 2.63 11.38
N SER A 85 2.80 1.77 12.33
CA SER A 85 1.50 1.07 12.35
C SER A 85 0.30 2.00 12.52
N GLN A 86 0.50 3.20 13.06
CA GLN A 86 -0.54 4.18 13.34
C GLN A 86 -0.90 5.05 12.12
N ASP A 87 0.00 5.14 11.16
CA ASP A 87 -0.12 6.05 10.01
C ASP A 87 -0.33 5.29 8.69
N PRO A 88 -1.03 5.88 7.70
CA PRO A 88 -1.02 5.38 6.33
C PRO A 88 0.40 5.34 5.76
N VAL A 89 0.65 4.41 4.83
CA VAL A 89 2.01 4.07 4.38
C VAL A 89 2.83 5.25 3.85
N ALA A 90 2.22 6.20 3.14
CA ALA A 90 2.97 7.36 2.65
C ALA A 90 3.36 8.31 3.79
N THR A 91 2.52 8.46 4.81
CA THR A 91 2.82 9.23 6.02
C THR A 91 3.88 8.52 6.85
N ALA A 92 3.70 7.23 7.10
CA ALA A 92 4.66 6.39 7.81
C ALA A 92 6.06 6.44 7.17
N ALA A 93 6.12 6.30 5.83
CA ALA A 93 7.37 6.42 5.08
C ALA A 93 8.01 7.82 5.21
N SER A 94 7.22 8.88 5.25
CA SER A 94 7.72 10.26 5.40
C SER A 94 8.35 10.52 6.78
N ASN A 95 7.89 9.80 7.78
CA ASN A 95 8.42 9.85 9.14
C ASN A 95 9.66 8.97 9.35
N ASN A 96 9.94 8.08 8.38
CA ASN A 96 11.05 7.14 8.49
C ASN A 96 12.36 7.76 7.97
N PRO A 97 13.41 7.84 8.81
CA PRO A 97 14.68 8.46 8.42
C PRO A 97 15.45 7.72 7.34
N LEU A 98 15.16 6.43 7.09
CA LEU A 98 15.80 5.60 6.09
C LEU A 98 15.12 5.66 4.70
N LEU A 99 13.97 6.31 4.58
CA LEU A 99 13.13 6.36 3.37
C LEU A 99 12.99 7.77 2.78
N LYS A 100 13.91 8.67 3.08
CA LYS A 100 13.85 10.08 2.64
C LYS A 100 13.82 10.22 1.12
N THR A 101 14.64 9.46 0.42
CA THR A 101 14.72 9.48 -1.04
C THR A 101 13.45 8.92 -1.66
N LEU A 102 12.92 7.80 -1.12
CA LEU A 102 11.66 7.23 -1.55
C LEU A 102 10.51 8.22 -1.33
N THR A 103 10.44 8.83 -0.15
CA THR A 103 9.42 9.84 0.18
C THR A 103 9.48 11.02 -0.79
N ALA A 104 10.66 11.52 -1.10
CA ALA A 104 10.83 12.59 -2.09
C ALA A 104 10.36 12.17 -3.49
N ALA A 105 10.55 10.89 -3.86
CA ALA A 105 10.11 10.36 -5.14
C ALA A 105 8.58 10.24 -5.25
N VAL A 106 7.90 9.76 -4.19
CA VAL A 106 6.44 9.55 -4.20
C VAL A 106 5.64 10.83 -3.95
N SER A 107 6.23 11.83 -3.29
CA SER A 107 5.56 13.09 -2.90
C SER A 107 5.70 14.22 -3.92
N GLY A 108 6.35 13.97 -5.05
CA GLY A 108 6.59 15.01 -6.06
C GLY A 108 7.78 15.93 -5.77
N GLN A 109 8.55 15.68 -4.70
CA GLN A 109 9.73 16.51 -4.39
C GLN A 109 10.89 16.20 -5.32
N LEU A 110 11.05 14.94 -5.75
CA LEU A 110 12.06 14.55 -6.74
C LEU A 110 11.62 14.94 -8.15
N ASN A 111 10.36 14.69 -8.49
CA ASN A 111 9.76 15.02 -9.78
C ASN A 111 8.32 15.52 -9.56
N PRO A 112 8.03 16.82 -9.79
CA PRO A 112 6.72 17.42 -9.49
C PRO A 112 5.56 16.86 -10.35
N GLU A 113 5.85 16.13 -11.40
CA GLU A 113 4.83 15.45 -12.22
C GLU A 113 4.39 14.10 -11.64
N VAL A 114 5.09 13.59 -10.61
CA VAL A 114 4.82 12.29 -9.97
C VAL A 114 4.42 12.51 -8.52
N ASN A 115 3.15 12.28 -8.22
CA ASN A 115 2.63 12.27 -6.85
C ASN A 115 1.74 11.06 -6.66
N LEU A 116 2.19 10.12 -5.84
CA LEU A 116 1.50 8.86 -5.56
C LEU A 116 0.99 8.78 -4.11
N VAL A 117 1.10 9.85 -3.32
CA VAL A 117 0.71 9.87 -1.90
C VAL A 117 -0.75 9.46 -1.72
N ASP A 118 -1.66 10.08 -2.47
CA ASP A 118 -3.09 9.78 -2.39
C ASP A 118 -3.40 8.35 -2.86
N THR A 119 -2.71 7.88 -3.89
CA THR A 119 -2.85 6.50 -4.39
C THR A 119 -2.40 5.49 -3.35
N LEU A 120 -1.25 5.72 -2.71
CA LEU A 120 -0.70 4.83 -1.68
C LEU A 120 -1.53 4.81 -0.40
N ASN A 121 -2.17 5.92 -0.05
CA ASN A 121 -3.03 6.01 1.12
C ASN A 121 -4.47 5.56 0.85
N GLY A 122 -4.86 5.40 -0.42
CA GLY A 122 -6.24 5.12 -0.82
C GLY A 122 -6.62 3.63 -0.91
N GLY A 123 -5.71 2.71 -0.62
CA GLY A 123 -5.96 1.27 -0.71
C GLY A 123 -5.08 0.46 0.22
N GLU A 124 -5.28 -0.85 0.22
CA GLU A 124 -4.43 -1.80 0.93
C GLU A 124 -3.32 -2.29 0.02
N PHE A 125 -2.08 -2.22 0.50
CA PHE A 125 -0.91 -2.53 -0.32
C PHE A 125 0.17 -3.29 0.45
N THR A 126 1.01 -3.97 -0.32
CA THR A 126 2.34 -4.41 0.10
C THR A 126 3.35 -3.55 -0.64
N VAL A 127 4.23 -2.88 0.10
CA VAL A 127 5.18 -1.92 -0.46
C VAL A 127 6.60 -2.39 -0.24
N PHE A 128 7.32 -2.64 -1.34
CA PHE A 128 8.76 -2.86 -1.31
C PHE A 128 9.45 -1.49 -1.28
N ALA A 129 9.91 -1.07 -0.11
CA ALA A 129 10.45 0.26 0.14
C ALA A 129 11.99 0.25 0.06
N PRO A 130 12.60 0.73 -1.04
CA PRO A 130 14.06 0.84 -1.10
C PRO A 130 14.56 1.89 -0.11
N VAL A 131 15.50 1.50 0.73
CA VAL A 131 16.17 2.41 1.66
C VAL A 131 17.07 3.39 0.91
N ASP A 132 17.48 4.47 1.57
CA ASP A 132 18.33 5.50 0.93
C ASP A 132 19.62 4.92 0.32
N ASP A 133 20.21 3.90 0.97
CA ASP A 133 21.37 3.17 0.45
C ASP A 133 21.07 2.42 -0.86
N ALA A 134 19.83 1.98 -1.09
CA ALA A 134 19.43 1.35 -2.35
C ALA A 134 19.50 2.34 -3.52
N PHE A 135 19.09 3.58 -3.29
CA PHE A 135 19.22 4.65 -4.29
C PHE A 135 20.68 5.04 -4.55
N ALA A 136 21.55 4.94 -3.52
CA ALA A 136 22.97 5.20 -3.68
C ALA A 136 23.68 4.18 -4.58
N LYS A 137 23.10 2.98 -4.75
CA LYS A 137 23.61 1.95 -5.69
C LYS A 137 23.26 2.26 -7.15
N LEU A 138 22.26 3.12 -7.40
CA LEU A 138 21.88 3.50 -8.76
C LEU A 138 22.93 4.44 -9.38
N PRO A 139 23.15 4.37 -10.71
CA PRO A 139 23.94 5.36 -11.42
C PRO A 139 23.39 6.77 -11.21
N LYS A 140 24.24 7.74 -10.90
CA LYS A 140 23.81 9.13 -10.65
C LYS A 140 23.03 9.73 -11.82
N ASP A 141 23.38 9.35 -13.05
CA ASP A 141 22.69 9.78 -14.26
C ASP A 141 21.24 9.24 -14.32
N THR A 142 21.03 8.02 -13.83
CA THR A 142 19.69 7.43 -13.72
C THR A 142 18.83 8.20 -12.73
N VAL A 143 19.35 8.45 -11.53
CA VAL A 143 18.63 9.24 -10.51
C VAL A 143 18.33 10.67 -11.01
N ALA A 144 19.31 11.30 -11.66
CA ALA A 144 19.15 12.62 -12.26
C ALA A 144 18.06 12.62 -13.35
N SER A 145 18.03 11.59 -14.20
CA SER A 145 17.03 11.43 -15.25
C SER A 145 15.61 11.28 -14.68
N LEU A 146 15.45 10.50 -13.60
CA LEU A 146 14.16 10.31 -12.92
C LEU A 146 13.60 11.63 -12.34
N GLY A 147 14.47 12.56 -11.95
CA GLY A 147 14.11 13.89 -11.47
C GLY A 147 13.68 14.86 -12.56
N THR A 148 13.80 14.50 -13.84
CA THR A 148 13.40 15.37 -14.96
C THR A 148 11.95 15.11 -15.38
N PRO A 149 11.26 16.10 -16.00
CA PRO A 149 9.92 15.88 -16.58
C PRO A 149 9.88 14.73 -17.60
N ALA A 150 10.96 14.55 -18.35
CA ALA A 150 11.08 13.44 -19.31
C ALA A 150 11.13 12.05 -18.61
N GLY A 151 11.65 12.01 -17.38
CA GLY A 151 11.74 10.81 -16.56
C GLY A 151 10.48 10.47 -15.75
N ALA A 152 9.48 11.34 -15.74
CA ALA A 152 8.28 11.18 -14.91
C ALA A 152 7.59 9.82 -15.11
N LYS A 153 7.36 9.42 -16.36
CA LYS A 153 6.73 8.12 -16.67
C LYS A 153 7.57 6.92 -16.20
N THR A 154 8.89 7.04 -16.33
CA THR A 154 9.80 5.99 -15.86
C THR A 154 9.77 5.91 -14.34
N LEU A 155 9.81 7.06 -13.65
CA LEU A 155 9.72 7.11 -12.19
C LEU A 155 8.39 6.54 -11.69
N GLU A 156 7.27 6.93 -12.28
CA GLU A 156 5.95 6.39 -11.96
C GLU A 156 5.89 4.87 -12.18
N SER A 157 6.42 4.39 -13.31
CA SER A 157 6.49 2.97 -13.63
C SER A 157 7.32 2.20 -12.59
N VAL A 158 8.49 2.72 -12.21
CA VAL A 158 9.34 2.13 -11.17
C VAL A 158 8.62 2.13 -9.82
N LEU A 159 8.05 3.25 -9.40
CA LEU A 159 7.36 3.35 -8.10
C LEU A 159 6.14 2.43 -8.02
N THR A 160 5.34 2.34 -9.07
CA THR A 160 4.17 1.44 -9.11
C THR A 160 4.56 -0.04 -9.22
N TYR A 161 5.76 -0.34 -9.71
CA TYR A 161 6.32 -1.69 -9.69
C TYR A 161 6.73 -2.17 -8.30
N HIS A 162 7.03 -1.24 -7.37
CA HIS A 162 7.31 -1.54 -5.97
C HIS A 162 6.05 -1.80 -5.12
N VAL A 163 4.87 -1.69 -5.70
CA VAL A 163 3.60 -1.78 -4.97
C VAL A 163 2.76 -2.93 -5.47
N VAL A 164 2.38 -3.83 -4.56
CA VAL A 164 1.50 -4.96 -4.81
C VAL A 164 0.16 -4.70 -4.09
N PRO A 165 -0.99 -4.91 -4.73
CA PRO A 165 -2.28 -4.80 -4.06
C PRO A 165 -2.44 -5.84 -2.95
N GLY A 166 -3.02 -5.43 -1.82
CA GLY A 166 -3.24 -6.27 -0.63
C GLY A 166 -2.09 -6.20 0.38
N GLN A 167 -2.42 -6.44 1.64
CA GLN A 167 -1.47 -6.48 2.75
C GLN A 167 -0.98 -7.92 2.94
N LEU A 168 0.11 -8.30 2.29
CA LEU A 168 0.69 -9.63 2.35
C LEU A 168 1.55 -9.78 3.62
N SER A 169 1.30 -10.82 4.38
CA SER A 169 2.17 -11.24 5.47
C SER A 169 3.49 -11.82 4.94
N PRO A 170 4.50 -12.02 5.79
CA PRO A 170 5.77 -12.61 5.39
C PRO A 170 5.67 -14.02 4.77
N ASP A 171 4.65 -14.78 5.14
CA ASP A 171 4.40 -16.10 4.57
C ASP A 171 3.70 -16.01 3.21
N GLU A 172 2.85 -15.01 3.03
CA GLU A 172 2.08 -14.82 1.80
C GLU A 172 2.86 -14.05 0.72
N VAL A 173 3.85 -13.25 1.10
CA VAL A 173 4.63 -12.45 0.15
C VAL A 173 5.55 -13.28 -0.74
N VAL A 174 5.86 -14.52 -0.32
CA VAL A 174 6.68 -15.44 -1.13
C VAL A 174 5.88 -15.95 -2.33
N GLY A 175 6.42 -15.76 -3.53
CA GLY A 175 5.77 -16.14 -4.77
C GLY A 175 5.80 -15.02 -5.81
N THR A 176 4.95 -15.16 -6.81
CA THR A 176 4.82 -14.17 -7.90
C THR A 176 3.58 -13.33 -7.69
N HIS A 177 3.75 -12.01 -7.65
CA HIS A 177 2.68 -11.06 -7.39
C HIS A 177 2.57 -10.03 -8.52
N LYS A 178 1.34 -9.73 -8.91
CA LYS A 178 1.08 -8.66 -9.86
C LYS A 178 1.15 -7.31 -9.17
N THR A 179 2.01 -6.44 -9.66
CA THR A 179 2.19 -5.09 -9.13
C THR A 179 1.15 -4.10 -9.67
N VAL A 180 1.04 -2.94 -9.07
CA VAL A 180 0.20 -1.82 -9.56
C VAL A 180 0.65 -1.35 -10.94
N ASN A 181 1.92 -1.49 -11.28
CA ASN A 181 2.46 -1.28 -12.63
C ASN A 181 1.85 -2.23 -13.68
N GLY A 182 1.36 -3.40 -13.26
CA GLY A 182 0.82 -4.46 -14.12
C GLY A 182 1.82 -5.56 -14.46
N ALA A 183 3.12 -5.35 -14.25
CA ALA A 183 4.14 -6.38 -14.35
C ALA A 183 4.17 -7.24 -13.07
N GLU A 184 4.75 -8.41 -13.16
CA GLU A 184 4.88 -9.32 -12.02
C GLU A 184 6.23 -9.13 -11.31
N VAL A 185 6.20 -9.18 -9.99
CA VAL A 185 7.39 -9.24 -9.13
C VAL A 185 7.44 -10.62 -8.47
N GLU A 186 8.58 -11.25 -8.53
CA GLU A 186 8.84 -12.52 -7.85
C GLU A 186 9.52 -12.24 -6.51
N VAL A 187 9.00 -12.83 -5.45
CA VAL A 187 9.60 -12.82 -4.11
C VAL A 187 9.98 -14.24 -3.75
N ALA A 188 11.22 -14.47 -3.42
CA ALA A 188 11.78 -15.77 -3.12
C ALA A 188 12.60 -15.75 -1.83
N GLY A 189 12.86 -16.92 -1.27
CA GLY A 189 13.69 -17.09 -0.08
C GLY A 189 12.91 -17.56 1.13
N SER A 190 13.56 -17.49 2.28
CA SER A 190 12.97 -17.76 3.60
C SER A 190 12.75 -16.45 4.36
N PRO A 191 11.96 -16.44 5.44
CA PRO A 191 11.74 -15.25 6.26
C PRO A 191 13.03 -14.51 6.68
N ASP A 192 14.11 -15.23 6.90
CA ASP A 192 15.41 -14.66 7.28
C ASP A 192 16.24 -14.15 6.08
N ALA A 193 15.85 -14.49 4.85
CA ALA A 193 16.61 -14.19 3.65
C ALA A 193 15.69 -14.05 2.42
N LEU A 194 14.72 -13.15 2.50
CA LEU A 194 13.83 -12.82 1.39
C LEU A 194 14.54 -11.95 0.36
N THR A 195 14.25 -12.23 -0.91
CA THR A 195 14.71 -11.41 -2.03
C THR A 195 13.52 -11.09 -2.93
N ALA A 196 13.52 -9.91 -3.54
CA ALA A 196 12.45 -9.45 -4.42
C ALA A 196 13.00 -9.03 -5.79
N GLY A 197 12.22 -9.31 -6.82
CA GLY A 197 12.51 -8.91 -8.20
C GLY A 197 13.65 -9.68 -8.86
N ALA A 198 13.80 -9.46 -10.16
CA ALA A 198 14.85 -10.10 -10.97
C ALA A 198 16.27 -9.68 -10.54
N GLU A 199 16.41 -8.52 -9.94
CA GLU A 199 17.66 -7.99 -9.40
C GLU A 199 18.08 -8.69 -8.10
N GLY A 200 17.18 -9.48 -7.49
CA GLY A 200 17.44 -10.15 -6.23
C GLY A 200 17.64 -9.17 -5.07
N ALA A 201 16.83 -8.11 -5.03
CA ALA A 201 16.88 -7.12 -3.96
C ALA A 201 16.64 -7.78 -2.61
N ALA A 202 17.62 -7.72 -1.71
CA ALA A 202 17.50 -8.35 -0.40
C ALA A 202 16.54 -7.53 0.48
N VAL A 203 15.62 -8.25 1.15
CA VAL A 203 14.78 -7.66 2.19
C VAL A 203 15.60 -7.48 3.45
N VAL A 204 15.84 -6.23 3.79
CA VAL A 204 16.56 -5.85 5.01
C VAL A 204 15.69 -6.06 6.23
N CYS A 205 14.46 -5.53 6.19
CA CYS A 205 13.45 -5.75 7.20
C CYS A 205 12.06 -5.70 6.56
N GLY A 206 11.29 -6.76 6.72
CA GLY A 206 9.95 -6.89 6.18
C GLY A 206 8.91 -7.15 7.25
N GLY A 207 7.64 -7.17 6.85
CA GLY A 207 6.52 -7.34 7.77
C GLY A 207 6.17 -6.11 8.59
N VAL A 208 6.77 -4.95 8.28
CA VAL A 208 6.48 -3.71 9.01
C VAL A 208 5.07 -3.24 8.64
N LYS A 209 4.18 -3.25 9.62
CA LYS A 209 2.78 -2.83 9.41
C LYS A 209 2.64 -1.32 9.40
N THR A 210 1.73 -0.84 8.56
CA THR A 210 1.17 0.51 8.60
C THR A 210 -0.35 0.42 8.64
N ALA A 211 -1.04 1.54 8.79
CA ALA A 211 -2.51 1.53 8.87
C ALA A 211 -3.19 0.89 7.63
N ASN A 212 -2.53 0.91 6.48
CA ASN A 212 -3.10 0.39 5.23
C ASN A 212 -2.12 -0.43 4.37
N ALA A 213 -0.94 -0.75 4.88
CA ALA A 213 0.01 -1.53 4.10
C ALA A 213 0.96 -2.37 4.96
N THR A 214 1.55 -3.40 4.34
CA THR A 214 2.72 -4.11 4.86
C THR A 214 3.95 -3.64 4.09
N VAL A 215 4.99 -3.22 4.80
CA VAL A 215 6.22 -2.66 4.22
C VAL A 215 7.39 -3.62 4.34
N TYR A 216 8.09 -3.80 3.23
CA TYR A 216 9.32 -4.58 3.11
C TYR A 216 10.46 -3.64 2.70
N LEU A 217 11.35 -3.33 3.62
CA LEU A 217 12.54 -2.52 3.36
C LEU A 217 13.53 -3.34 2.53
N ILE A 218 13.93 -2.82 1.37
CA ILE A 218 14.85 -3.51 0.44
C ILE A 218 16.12 -2.68 0.19
N ASP A 219 17.21 -3.38 -0.07
CA ASP A 219 18.54 -2.81 -0.28
C ASP A 219 18.86 -2.42 -1.73
N THR A 220 17.95 -2.70 -2.65
CA THR A 220 18.09 -2.43 -4.08
C THR A 220 16.78 -1.98 -4.68
N VAL A 221 16.80 -1.00 -5.59
CA VAL A 221 15.61 -0.51 -6.29
C VAL A 221 15.19 -1.52 -7.35
N LEU A 222 13.92 -1.93 -7.35
CA LEU A 222 13.35 -2.83 -8.35
C LEU A 222 13.13 -2.10 -9.67
N MET A 223 13.54 -2.72 -10.76
CA MET A 223 13.32 -2.19 -12.10
C MET A 223 12.25 -3.03 -12.82
N PRO A 224 11.18 -2.42 -13.36
CA PRO A 224 10.20 -3.16 -14.12
C PRO A 224 10.85 -3.76 -15.38
N PRO A 225 10.44 -4.97 -15.80
CA PRO A 225 10.90 -5.54 -17.06
C PRO A 225 10.54 -4.63 -18.23
N ALA A 226 11.41 -4.58 -19.23
CA ALA A 226 11.25 -3.74 -20.42
C ALA A 226 10.16 -4.28 -21.38
#